data_10fbe0b59badd509f891ab7b0a5997b0
#
_entry.id   10fbe0b59badd509f891ab7b0a5997b0
#
_cell.length_a   1.000
_cell.length_b   1.000
_cell.length_c   1.000
_cell.angle_alpha   90.00
_cell.angle_beta   90.00
_cell.angle_gamma   90.00
#
_symmetry.space_group_name_H-M   'P 1'
#
loop_
_entity.id
_entity.type
_entity.pdbx_description
1 polymer ?
#
loop_
_entity_poly.entity_id
_entity_poly.type
_entity_poly.pdbx_seq_one_letter_code
_entity_poly.pdbx_strand_id
1 'polypeptide(L)'
;VNLVTPALFAAYPTLEDMASADITDVEKFVHSCGFYKHKARDIVLGCQMLLTDYDRKVPGTMEELLRIPGVGRKTANLIVGDVYKKPAVVADTHLIRITNLLGLVETKDPKKVELELKKILPPEESNDFCHRCVLHGRAVCITRRPQCEKCSMREWCKNKVR
;
A
#
# COMPACT_ATOMS: atom_id res chain seq x y z
N VAL A 1 -6.04 -2.98 10.95
CA VAL A 1 -6.99 -2.73 9.85
C VAL A 1 -7.84 -3.97 9.60
N ASN A 2 -7.27 -5.09 9.18
CA ASN A 2 -8.04 -6.29 8.80
C ASN A 2 -9.00 -6.83 9.87
N LEU A 3 -8.79 -6.51 11.15
CA LEU A 3 -9.68 -6.91 12.24
C LEU A 3 -10.95 -6.04 12.33
N VAL A 4 -10.93 -4.84 11.79
CA VAL A 4 -12.05 -3.87 11.88
C VAL A 4 -12.88 -3.82 10.60
N THR A 5 -12.32 -4.19 9.46
CA THR A 5 -13.01 -4.11 8.16
C THR A 5 -14.26 -4.98 8.05
N PRO A 6 -14.34 -6.22 8.62
CA PRO A 6 -15.57 -7.01 8.54
C PRO A 6 -16.76 -6.33 9.21
N ALA A 7 -16.56 -5.77 10.40
CA ALA A 7 -17.63 -5.07 11.11
C ALA A 7 -18.05 -3.78 10.41
N LEU A 8 -17.08 -3.02 9.89
CA LEU A 8 -17.35 -1.80 9.13
C LEU A 8 -18.17 -2.09 7.86
N PHE A 9 -17.79 -3.09 7.07
CA PHE A 9 -18.51 -3.45 5.85
C PHE A 9 -19.86 -4.13 6.12
N ALA A 10 -20.03 -4.78 7.27
CA ALA A 10 -21.35 -5.28 7.66
C ALA A 10 -22.31 -4.14 8.03
N ALA A 11 -21.81 -3.05 8.63
CA ALA A 11 -22.61 -1.87 8.97
C ALA A 11 -22.91 -0.99 7.74
N TYR A 12 -22.00 -0.92 6.79
CA TYR A 12 -22.11 -0.10 5.57
C TYR A 12 -21.80 -0.97 4.33
N PRO A 13 -22.76 -1.81 3.90
CA PRO A 13 -22.52 -2.83 2.87
C PRO A 13 -22.40 -2.27 1.45
N THR A 14 -22.93 -1.07 1.20
CA THR A 14 -22.87 -0.42 -0.12
C THR A 14 -22.00 0.83 -0.11
N LEU A 15 -21.63 1.30 -1.30
CA LEU A 15 -20.89 2.55 -1.45
C LEU A 15 -21.73 3.74 -0.96
N GLU A 16 -23.05 3.69 -1.22
CA GLU A 16 -24.02 4.69 -0.79
C GLU A 16 -24.14 4.74 0.73
N ASP A 17 -24.24 3.60 1.38
CA ASP A 17 -24.30 3.52 2.84
C ASP A 17 -23.04 4.14 3.47
N MET A 18 -21.87 3.80 2.93
CA MET A 18 -20.60 4.34 3.43
C MET A 18 -20.45 5.84 3.16
N ALA A 19 -20.91 6.32 2.00
CA ALA A 19 -20.85 7.73 1.63
C ALA A 19 -21.81 8.61 2.45
N SER A 20 -22.92 8.04 2.92
CA SER A 20 -23.91 8.72 3.77
C SER A 20 -23.65 8.53 5.26
N ALA A 21 -22.65 7.76 5.64
CA ALA A 21 -22.34 7.45 7.04
C ALA A 21 -21.94 8.71 7.82
N ASP A 22 -22.33 8.76 9.10
CA ASP A 22 -21.79 9.74 10.02
C ASP A 22 -20.32 9.42 10.32
N ILE A 23 -19.45 10.42 10.17
CA ILE A 23 -18.00 10.25 10.38
C ILE A 23 -17.71 9.76 11.80
N THR A 24 -18.45 10.23 12.80
CA THR A 24 -18.26 9.84 14.21
C THR A 24 -18.63 8.39 14.45
N ASP A 25 -19.57 7.85 13.70
CA ASP A 25 -19.91 6.43 13.76
C ASP A 25 -18.85 5.57 13.08
N VAL A 26 -18.34 5.98 11.92
CA VAL A 26 -17.21 5.30 11.26
C VAL A 26 -15.96 5.34 12.15
N GLU A 27 -15.72 6.43 12.88
CA GLU A 27 -14.61 6.51 13.86
C GLU A 27 -14.65 5.38 14.88
N LYS A 28 -15.84 4.99 15.37
CA LYS A 28 -15.99 3.91 16.35
C LYS A 28 -15.49 2.57 15.81
N PHE A 29 -15.76 2.27 14.53
CA PHE A 29 -15.29 1.04 13.88
C PHE A 29 -13.78 1.02 13.70
N VAL A 30 -13.17 2.15 13.33
CA VAL A 30 -11.75 2.23 12.99
C VAL A 30 -10.87 2.75 14.15
N HIS A 31 -11.43 2.92 15.33
CA HIS A 31 -10.76 3.53 16.49
C HIS A 31 -9.43 2.86 16.87
N SER A 32 -9.34 1.53 16.77
CA SER A 32 -8.10 0.79 17.03
C SER A 32 -7.00 0.98 15.96
N CYS A 33 -7.32 1.67 14.86
CA CYS A 33 -6.35 2.00 13.82
C CYS A 33 -5.68 3.34 14.13
N GLY A 34 -4.34 3.42 13.99
CA GLY A 34 -3.65 4.70 14.10
C GLY A 34 -4.22 5.75 13.15
N PHE A 35 -4.33 7.01 13.62
CA PHE A 35 -4.93 8.12 12.88
C PHE A 35 -6.41 7.88 12.49
N TYR A 36 -7.17 7.23 13.36
CA TYR A 36 -8.54 6.78 13.08
C TYR A 36 -9.49 7.90 12.65
N LYS A 37 -9.40 9.12 13.23
CA LYS A 37 -10.22 10.26 12.84
C LYS A 37 -10.01 10.68 11.38
N HIS A 38 -8.75 10.78 10.95
CA HIS A 38 -8.44 11.06 9.54
C HIS A 38 -8.93 9.96 8.64
N LYS A 39 -8.75 8.68 9.04
CA LYS A 39 -9.22 7.53 8.27
C LYS A 39 -10.74 7.51 8.12
N ALA A 40 -11.49 7.74 9.18
CA ALA A 40 -12.95 7.78 9.12
C ALA A 40 -13.45 8.86 8.16
N ARG A 41 -12.92 10.07 8.30
CA ARG A 41 -13.21 11.18 7.40
C ARG A 41 -12.86 10.84 5.94
N ASP A 42 -11.67 10.34 5.71
CA ASP A 42 -11.18 10.03 4.35
C ASP A 42 -11.98 8.89 3.71
N ILE A 43 -12.43 7.90 4.49
CA ILE A 43 -13.31 6.82 4.01
C ILE A 43 -14.63 7.42 3.50
N VAL A 44 -15.31 8.20 4.33
CA VAL A 44 -16.61 8.79 3.93
C VAL A 44 -16.46 9.72 2.75
N LEU A 45 -15.52 10.66 2.79
CA LEU A 45 -15.28 11.61 1.68
C LEU A 45 -14.83 10.92 0.40
N GLY A 46 -13.99 9.89 0.51
CA GLY A 46 -13.57 9.09 -0.64
C GLY A 46 -14.75 8.37 -1.30
N CYS A 47 -15.65 7.80 -0.51
CA CYS A 47 -16.86 7.17 -1.03
C CYS A 47 -17.80 8.19 -1.67
N GLN A 48 -17.96 9.38 -1.09
CA GLN A 48 -18.73 10.48 -1.70
C GLN A 48 -18.16 10.87 -3.06
N MET A 49 -16.85 11.07 -3.15
CA MET A 49 -16.19 11.41 -4.42
C MET A 49 -16.36 10.31 -5.48
N LEU A 50 -16.31 9.02 -5.09
CA LEU A 50 -16.57 7.93 -6.02
C LEU A 50 -18.00 7.96 -6.59
N LEU A 51 -18.99 8.40 -5.80
CA LEU A 51 -20.36 8.55 -6.26
C LEU A 51 -20.54 9.75 -7.19
N THR A 52 -19.93 10.90 -6.84
CA THR A 52 -20.16 12.16 -7.56
C THR A 52 -19.31 12.31 -8.82
N ASP A 53 -18.03 11.92 -8.74
CA ASP A 53 -17.04 12.27 -9.76
C ASP A 53 -16.61 11.07 -10.62
N TYR A 54 -16.86 9.84 -10.16
CA TYR A 54 -16.32 8.62 -10.79
C TYR A 54 -17.37 7.57 -11.16
N ASP A 55 -18.64 7.93 -11.21
CA ASP A 55 -19.73 7.01 -11.58
C ASP A 55 -19.66 5.65 -10.86
N ARG A 56 -19.41 5.70 -9.54
CA ARG A 56 -19.28 4.51 -8.65
C ARG A 56 -18.13 3.57 -9.00
N LYS A 57 -17.18 4.00 -9.82
CA LYS A 57 -16.01 3.20 -10.21
C LYS A 57 -14.74 3.74 -9.58
N VAL A 58 -13.91 2.86 -9.10
CA VAL A 58 -12.57 3.24 -8.66
C VAL A 58 -11.75 3.59 -9.90
N PRO A 59 -11.18 4.80 -10.01
CA PRO A 59 -10.40 5.17 -11.18
C PRO A 59 -9.11 4.35 -11.32
N GLY A 60 -8.63 4.18 -12.55
CA GLY A 60 -7.49 3.33 -12.88
C GLY A 60 -6.19 4.08 -13.22
N THR A 61 -6.14 5.40 -13.00
CA THR A 61 -4.94 6.21 -13.23
C THR A 61 -4.38 6.75 -11.93
N MET A 62 -3.06 6.92 -11.88
CA MET A 62 -2.38 7.49 -10.71
C MET A 62 -2.89 8.89 -10.39
N GLU A 63 -3.15 9.69 -11.42
CA GLU A 63 -3.58 11.07 -11.28
C GLU A 63 -4.96 11.17 -10.61
N GLU A 64 -5.92 10.41 -11.09
CA GLU A 64 -7.28 10.38 -10.53
C GLU A 64 -7.29 9.80 -9.11
N LEU A 65 -6.58 8.69 -8.89
CA LEU A 65 -6.49 8.04 -7.59
C LEU A 65 -5.95 8.99 -6.51
N LEU A 66 -4.97 9.82 -6.84
CA LEU A 66 -4.39 10.78 -5.88
C LEU A 66 -5.32 11.94 -5.52
N ARG A 67 -6.42 12.15 -6.24
CA ARG A 67 -7.46 13.13 -5.89
C ARG A 67 -8.39 12.63 -4.80
N ILE A 68 -8.50 11.29 -4.64
CA ILE A 68 -9.42 10.69 -3.68
C ILE A 68 -8.87 10.89 -2.25
N PRO A 69 -9.67 11.42 -1.32
CA PRO A 69 -9.28 11.56 0.08
C PRO A 69 -8.72 10.26 0.66
N GLY A 70 -7.61 10.35 1.38
CA GLY A 70 -6.94 9.20 1.99
C GLY A 70 -6.13 8.31 1.05
N VAL A 71 -6.21 8.53 -0.26
CA VAL A 71 -5.43 7.78 -1.25
C VAL A 71 -4.09 8.45 -1.49
N GLY A 72 -3.06 7.97 -0.81
CA GLY A 72 -1.69 8.35 -1.08
C GLY A 72 -1.06 7.52 -2.19
N ARG A 73 0.16 7.91 -2.59
CA ARG A 73 0.91 7.27 -3.68
C ARG A 73 1.07 5.76 -3.54
N LYS A 74 1.27 5.27 -2.31
CA LYS A 74 1.34 3.84 -2.01
C LYS A 74 0.03 3.13 -2.35
N THR A 75 -1.10 3.66 -1.88
CA THR A 75 -2.44 3.09 -2.13
C THR A 75 -2.78 3.14 -3.61
N ALA A 76 -2.48 4.25 -4.28
CA ALA A 76 -2.70 4.39 -5.72
C ALA A 76 -1.91 3.35 -6.53
N ASN A 77 -0.62 3.14 -6.24
CA ASN A 77 0.17 2.08 -6.89
C ASN A 77 -0.40 0.68 -6.62
N LEU A 78 -0.91 0.43 -5.41
CA LEU A 78 -1.54 -0.85 -5.05
C LEU A 78 -2.80 -1.10 -5.90
N ILE A 79 -3.65 -0.09 -6.06
CA ILE A 79 -4.84 -0.18 -6.90
C ILE A 79 -4.46 -0.39 -8.37
N VAL A 80 -3.50 0.38 -8.89
CA VAL A 80 -3.01 0.26 -10.26
C VAL A 80 -2.45 -1.14 -10.53
N GLY A 81 -1.65 -1.69 -9.61
CA GLY A 81 -1.04 -3.01 -9.76
C GLY A 81 -2.01 -4.16 -9.51
N ASP A 82 -2.71 -4.14 -8.37
CA ASP A 82 -3.49 -5.30 -7.93
C ASP A 82 -4.88 -5.37 -8.55
N VAL A 83 -5.54 -4.23 -8.76
CA VAL A 83 -6.88 -4.18 -9.33
C VAL A 83 -6.83 -4.09 -10.86
N TYR A 84 -6.04 -3.15 -11.38
CA TYR A 84 -5.97 -2.89 -12.81
C TYR A 84 -4.92 -3.70 -13.56
N LYS A 85 -4.10 -4.49 -12.84
CA LYS A 85 -3.05 -5.35 -13.42
C LYS A 85 -2.08 -4.59 -14.33
N LYS A 86 -1.85 -3.31 -14.04
CA LYS A 86 -0.88 -2.46 -14.73
C LYS A 86 0.45 -2.45 -13.98
N PRO A 87 1.57 -2.19 -14.65
CA PRO A 87 2.87 -2.05 -14.00
C PRO A 87 2.84 -1.02 -12.87
N ALA A 88 3.23 -1.44 -11.67
CA ALA A 88 3.23 -0.59 -10.49
C ALA A 88 4.36 -0.96 -9.53
N VAL A 89 4.90 0.04 -8.82
CA VAL A 89 5.88 -0.16 -7.76
C VAL A 89 5.33 0.39 -6.46
N VAL A 90 5.01 -0.52 -5.53
CA VAL A 90 4.46 -0.18 -4.22
C VAL A 90 5.61 -0.02 -3.22
N ALA A 91 6.12 1.21 -3.08
CA ALA A 91 7.22 1.52 -2.19
C ALA A 91 6.77 1.50 -0.71
N ASP A 92 6.67 0.31 -0.13
CA ASP A 92 6.41 0.11 1.28
C ASP A 92 7.70 -0.03 2.10
N THR A 93 7.57 -0.13 3.41
CA THR A 93 8.72 -0.23 4.33
C THR A 93 9.58 -1.48 4.10
N HIS A 94 8.99 -2.59 3.63
CA HIS A 94 9.73 -3.81 3.30
C HIS A 94 10.50 -3.64 2.00
N LEU A 95 9.84 -3.16 0.95
CA LEU A 95 10.48 -2.89 -0.34
C LEU A 95 11.66 -1.93 -0.17
N ILE A 96 11.43 -0.76 0.45
CA ILE A 96 12.47 0.25 0.67
C ILE A 96 13.67 -0.35 1.38
N ARG A 97 13.45 -1.10 2.46
CA ARG A 97 14.55 -1.72 3.22
C ARG A 97 15.32 -2.75 2.39
N ILE A 98 14.60 -3.68 1.77
CA ILE A 98 15.23 -4.79 1.05
C ILE A 98 16.00 -4.31 -0.16
N THR A 99 15.42 -3.39 -0.96
CA THR A 99 16.08 -2.85 -2.15
C THR A 99 17.32 -2.02 -1.82
N ASN A 100 17.33 -1.31 -0.70
CA ASN A 100 18.55 -0.66 -0.18
C ASN A 100 19.61 -1.68 0.27
N LEU A 101 19.20 -2.77 0.95
CA LEU A 101 20.11 -3.82 1.37
C LEU A 101 20.72 -4.57 0.18
N LEU A 102 19.99 -4.73 -0.89
CA LEU A 102 20.46 -5.34 -2.14
C LEU A 102 21.26 -4.36 -3.02
N GLY A 103 21.26 -3.07 -2.69
CA GLY A 103 21.95 -2.06 -3.49
C GLY A 103 21.25 -1.67 -4.79
N LEU A 104 19.97 -2.00 -4.91
CA LEU A 104 19.16 -1.62 -6.07
C LEU A 104 18.78 -0.13 -6.06
N VAL A 105 18.69 0.47 -4.85
CA VAL A 105 18.45 1.89 -4.64
C VAL A 105 19.29 2.40 -3.46
N GLU A 106 19.51 3.72 -3.40
CA GLU A 106 20.29 4.35 -2.31
C GLU A 106 19.50 5.48 -1.63
N THR A 107 18.20 5.35 -1.56
CA THR A 107 17.32 6.33 -0.95
C THR A 107 16.25 5.67 -0.09
N LYS A 108 15.80 6.41 0.95
CA LYS A 108 14.67 5.98 1.80
C LYS A 108 13.38 6.73 1.47
N ASP A 109 13.43 7.71 0.57
CA ASP A 109 12.25 8.42 0.10
C ASP A 109 11.38 7.49 -0.76
N PRO A 110 10.12 7.24 -0.38
CA PRO A 110 9.28 6.27 -1.09
C PRO A 110 9.06 6.61 -2.57
N LYS A 111 8.93 7.90 -2.90
CA LYS A 111 8.72 8.35 -4.28
C LYS A 111 9.99 8.15 -5.11
N LYS A 112 11.15 8.45 -4.55
CA LYS A 112 12.43 8.21 -5.24
C LYS A 112 12.67 6.72 -5.45
N VAL A 113 12.45 5.90 -4.42
CA VAL A 113 12.52 4.42 -4.54
C VAL A 113 11.62 3.91 -5.66
N GLU A 114 10.36 4.35 -5.71
CA GLU A 114 9.44 3.97 -6.78
C GLU A 114 10.00 4.32 -8.17
N LEU A 115 10.49 5.56 -8.33
CA LEU A 115 10.99 6.04 -9.62
C LEU A 115 12.29 5.35 -10.06
N GLU A 116 13.20 5.06 -9.11
CA GLU A 116 14.44 4.33 -9.39
C GLU A 116 14.15 2.89 -9.78
N LEU A 117 13.29 2.20 -9.03
CA LEU A 117 12.92 0.81 -9.33
C LEU A 117 12.17 0.67 -10.65
N LYS A 118 11.34 1.62 -11.04
CA LYS A 118 10.68 1.64 -12.36
C LYS A 118 11.66 1.70 -13.53
N LYS A 119 12.91 2.16 -13.32
CA LYS A 119 13.93 2.21 -14.36
C LYS A 119 14.65 0.89 -14.56
N ILE A 120 14.71 0.06 -13.53
CA ILE A 120 15.53 -1.17 -13.52
C ILE A 120 14.70 -2.45 -13.54
N LEU A 121 13.45 -2.41 -13.09
CA LEU A 121 12.57 -3.57 -13.09
C LEU A 121 11.82 -3.67 -14.42
N PRO A 122 11.70 -4.90 -14.98
CA PRO A 122 10.75 -5.14 -16.06
C PRO A 122 9.34 -4.71 -15.62
N PRO A 123 8.63 -3.91 -16.42
CA PRO A 123 7.32 -3.37 -16.03
C PRO A 123 6.33 -4.46 -15.59
N GLU A 124 6.28 -5.58 -16.32
CA GLU A 124 5.39 -6.72 -16.08
C GLU A 124 5.68 -7.45 -14.78
N GLU A 125 6.92 -7.43 -14.28
CA GLU A 125 7.34 -8.08 -13.04
C GLU A 125 7.30 -7.13 -11.82
N SER A 126 7.14 -5.84 -12.04
CA SER A 126 7.32 -4.82 -11.01
C SER A 126 6.37 -4.99 -9.83
N ASN A 127 5.11 -5.36 -10.07
CA ASN A 127 4.13 -5.58 -9.01
C ASN A 127 4.45 -6.85 -8.20
N ASP A 128 4.75 -7.95 -8.88
CA ASP A 128 5.13 -9.21 -8.24
C ASP A 128 6.42 -9.07 -7.43
N PHE A 129 7.40 -8.33 -7.93
CA PHE A 129 8.61 -8.02 -7.19
C PHE A 129 8.31 -7.33 -5.86
N CYS A 130 7.39 -6.35 -5.86
CA CYS A 130 6.97 -5.67 -4.64
C CYS A 130 6.32 -6.64 -3.65
N HIS A 131 5.41 -7.51 -4.10
CA HIS A 131 4.80 -8.54 -3.25
C HIS A 131 5.81 -9.51 -2.68
N ARG A 132 6.74 -10.00 -3.49
CA ARG A 132 7.85 -10.88 -3.04
C ARG A 132 8.70 -10.21 -1.98
N CYS A 133 9.01 -8.92 -2.11
CA CYS A 133 9.71 -8.15 -1.08
C CYS A 133 8.93 -8.09 0.24
N VAL A 134 7.61 -7.90 0.19
CA VAL A 134 6.77 -7.90 1.40
C VAL A 134 6.79 -9.27 2.07
N LEU A 135 6.57 -10.34 1.31
CA LEU A 135 6.58 -11.71 1.83
C LEU A 135 7.92 -12.07 2.43
N HIS A 136 9.01 -11.81 1.71
CA HIS A 136 10.38 -12.03 2.19
C HIS A 136 10.69 -11.19 3.44
N GLY A 137 10.24 -9.94 3.46
CA GLY A 137 10.42 -9.04 4.59
C GLY A 137 9.68 -9.46 5.85
N ARG A 138 8.57 -10.18 5.71
CA ARG A 138 7.80 -10.75 6.83
C ARG A 138 8.35 -12.08 7.30
N ALA A 139 8.76 -12.94 6.38
CA ALA A 139 9.16 -14.31 6.68
C ALA A 139 10.65 -14.46 7.03
N VAL A 140 11.53 -13.75 6.33
CA VAL A 140 12.99 -13.95 6.41
C VAL A 140 13.71 -12.67 6.84
N CYS A 141 13.58 -11.58 6.06
CA CYS A 141 14.26 -10.31 6.33
C CYS A 141 13.46 -9.48 7.34
N ILE A 142 13.28 -9.99 8.56
CA ILE A 142 12.52 -9.31 9.62
C ILE A 142 13.38 -8.19 10.21
N THR A 143 12.82 -6.99 10.36
CA THR A 143 13.56 -5.76 10.70
C THR A 143 14.45 -5.89 11.93
N ARG A 144 13.99 -6.54 13.00
CA ARG A 144 14.74 -6.68 14.26
C ARG A 144 15.45 -8.03 14.45
N ARG A 145 15.03 -9.05 13.68
CA ARG A 145 15.55 -10.42 13.79
C ARG A 145 15.60 -11.08 12.41
N PRO A 146 16.46 -10.59 11.50
CA PRO A 146 16.56 -11.15 10.17
C PRO A 146 17.15 -12.58 10.24
N GLN A 147 16.53 -13.50 9.51
CA GLN A 147 16.98 -14.88 9.39
C GLN A 147 17.93 -15.02 8.20
N CYS A 148 19.10 -14.38 8.29
CA CYS A 148 20.05 -14.27 7.17
C CYS A 148 20.59 -15.63 6.69
N GLU A 149 20.62 -16.64 7.55
CA GLU A 149 21.03 -18.01 7.20
C GLU A 149 20.04 -18.68 6.21
N LYS A 150 18.77 -18.30 6.28
CA LYS A 150 17.71 -18.80 5.40
C LYS A 150 17.47 -17.90 4.18
N CYS A 151 18.22 -16.82 4.05
CA CYS A 151 18.01 -15.83 3.00
C CYS A 151 18.68 -16.25 1.69
N SER A 152 17.88 -16.49 0.66
CA SER A 152 18.37 -16.83 -0.69
C SER A 152 19.16 -15.70 -1.36
N MET A 153 18.98 -14.45 -0.87
CA MET A 153 19.68 -13.26 -1.42
C MET A 153 20.88 -12.84 -0.57
N ARG A 154 21.36 -13.68 0.36
CA ARG A 154 22.43 -13.34 1.31
C ARG A 154 23.71 -12.88 0.62
N GLU A 155 24.09 -13.52 -0.49
CA GLU A 155 25.33 -13.24 -1.22
C GLU A 155 25.36 -11.82 -1.80
N TRP A 156 24.21 -11.29 -2.21
CA TRP A 156 24.07 -9.94 -2.78
C TRP A 156 23.73 -8.86 -1.76
N CYS A 157 23.52 -9.24 -0.51
CA CYS A 157 23.10 -8.29 0.52
C CYS A 157 24.29 -7.47 1.04
N LYS A 158 24.17 -6.13 1.03
CA LYS A 158 25.17 -5.21 1.63
C LYS A 158 25.36 -5.47 3.13
N ASN A 159 24.34 -5.98 3.80
CA ASN A 159 24.37 -6.32 5.21
C ASN A 159 24.73 -7.81 5.41
N LYS A 160 25.87 -8.21 4.90
CA LYS A 160 26.42 -9.59 5.10
C LYS A 160 26.76 -9.82 6.55
N VAL A 161 25.76 -9.95 7.40
CA VAL A 161 26.01 -9.98 8.80
C VAL A 161 26.05 -11.31 9.37
N ARG A 162 27.11 -11.33 10.02
CA ARG A 162 27.45 -11.31 11.47
C ARG A 162 26.89 -12.52 12.13
#